data_5bcd2950cb6b187960574313cbff7260
#
_entry.id   5bcd2950cb6b187960574313cbff7260
#
_cell.length_a   1.000
_cell.length_b   1.000
_cell.length_c   1.000
_cell.angle_alpha   90.00
_cell.angle_beta   90.00
_cell.angle_gamma   90.00
#
_symmetry.space_group_name_H-M   'P 1'
#
loop_
_entity.id
_entity.type
_entity.pdbx_description
1 polymer ?
#
loop_
_entity_poly.entity_id
_entity_poly.type
_entity_poly.pdbx_seq_one_letter_code
_entity_poly.pdbx_strand_id
1 'polypeptide(L)'
;DKGSDGDQTYMRIGFKGETQVNDQLTGYGQWEYQIQGNQTEGSNDSWTRVAFAGLKFADAGSFDYGRNYGVTYDVTSWTDVLPEFGGDTYGADNFMQQRGNGYATYRNTDFFGLVDGLDFALQYQGKNGSVSGENKSGRSLLNQNGDGYGGSLTYAIGEGFSVGGAITTSKRTADQNNTANASLYGNGDRATVYTGGLKYDANNIYLAAQYSQTYNATRFGTSNGSNPSTSYGFANKAQNFEVVAQYQFDFGLRPSVAYLQSKGKDISNGYGASY
;
A
#
# COMPACT_ATOMS: atom_id res chain seq x y z
N ASP A 1 -23.08 -7.49 9.18
CA ASP A 1 -22.78 -6.83 10.45
C ASP A 1 -24.04 -6.19 11.00
N LYS A 2 -24.51 -6.65 12.16
CA LYS A 2 -25.81 -6.24 12.73
C LYS A 2 -25.69 -4.99 13.62
N GLY A 3 -24.89 -4.02 13.26
CA GLY A 3 -24.70 -2.86 14.14
C GLY A 3 -24.13 -1.59 13.49
N SER A 4 -23.85 -1.63 12.21
CA SER A 4 -23.38 -0.45 11.48
C SER A 4 -24.43 -0.05 10.45
N ASP A 5 -24.78 1.20 10.41
CA ASP A 5 -25.71 1.76 9.42
C ASP A 5 -25.12 1.82 8.01
N GLY A 6 -23.84 1.50 7.87
CA GLY A 6 -23.13 1.50 6.60
C GLY A 6 -22.70 2.87 6.12
N ASP A 7 -22.88 3.94 6.90
CA ASP A 7 -22.42 5.27 6.53
C ASP A 7 -20.89 5.34 6.55
N GLN A 8 -20.30 5.61 5.38
CA GLN A 8 -18.86 5.74 5.13
C GLN A 8 -18.51 7.14 4.59
N THR A 9 -19.36 8.14 4.86
CA THR A 9 -19.17 9.50 4.32
C THR A 9 -17.84 10.08 4.79
N TYR A 10 -17.05 10.56 3.84
CA TYR A 10 -15.82 11.30 4.10
C TYR A 10 -15.57 12.35 3.02
N MET A 11 -14.71 13.30 3.34
CA MET A 11 -14.18 14.27 2.39
C MET A 11 -12.65 14.16 2.33
N ARG A 12 -12.09 14.34 1.15
CA ARG A 12 -10.64 14.49 0.96
C ARG A 12 -10.32 15.88 0.41
N ILE A 13 -9.29 16.49 0.97
CA ILE A 13 -8.71 17.73 0.48
C ILE A 13 -7.21 17.55 0.33
N GLY A 14 -6.61 18.16 -0.68
CA GLY A 14 -5.19 18.07 -0.88
C GLY A 14 -4.66 19.15 -1.79
N PHE A 15 -3.35 19.32 -1.77
CA PHE A 15 -2.58 20.20 -2.62
C PHE A 15 -1.46 19.41 -3.28
N LYS A 16 -1.29 19.63 -4.57
CA LYS A 16 -0.18 19.13 -5.37
C LYS A 16 0.44 20.31 -6.09
N GLY A 17 1.75 20.39 -6.07
CA GLY A 17 2.46 21.50 -6.71
C GLY A 17 3.80 21.08 -7.28
N GLU A 18 4.19 21.81 -8.31
CA GLU A 18 5.52 21.72 -8.93
C GLU A 18 6.06 23.13 -9.12
N THR A 19 7.39 23.29 -8.99
CA THR A 19 8.08 24.53 -9.29
C THR A 19 9.38 24.21 -9.99
N GLN A 20 9.60 24.84 -11.13
CA GLN A 20 10.86 24.73 -11.85
C GLN A 20 11.91 25.59 -11.14
N VAL A 21 13.00 24.96 -10.69
CA VAL A 21 14.13 25.62 -10.03
C VAL A 21 15.13 26.13 -11.05
N ASN A 22 15.40 25.31 -12.07
CA ASN A 22 16.20 25.64 -13.26
C ASN A 22 15.84 24.69 -14.41
N ASP A 23 16.51 24.79 -15.54
CA ASP A 23 16.21 24.01 -16.76
C ASP A 23 16.25 22.48 -16.57
N GLN A 24 16.92 21.98 -15.53
CA GLN A 24 17.09 20.55 -15.28
C GLN A 24 16.47 20.07 -13.96
N LEU A 25 16.05 21.00 -13.09
CA LEU A 25 15.60 20.69 -11.74
C LEU A 25 14.21 21.25 -11.48
N THR A 26 13.29 20.37 -11.09
CA THR A 26 11.93 20.71 -10.67
C THR A 26 11.68 20.19 -9.25
N GLY A 27 11.28 21.08 -8.34
CA GLY A 27 10.76 20.70 -7.04
C GLY A 27 9.28 20.31 -7.14
N TYR A 28 8.86 19.29 -6.43
CA TYR A 28 7.45 18.89 -6.37
C TYR A 28 7.04 18.39 -5.00
N GLY A 29 5.74 18.37 -4.75
CA GLY A 29 5.21 17.86 -3.50
C GLY A 29 3.71 17.65 -3.56
N GLN A 30 3.22 16.88 -2.61
CA GLN A 30 1.79 16.60 -2.44
C GLN A 30 1.45 16.45 -0.97
N TRP A 31 0.31 16.99 -0.60
CA TRP A 31 -0.34 16.74 0.68
C TRP A 31 -1.80 16.36 0.43
N GLU A 32 -2.28 15.32 1.11
CA GLU A 32 -3.67 14.86 1.05
C GLU A 32 -4.16 14.51 2.46
N TYR A 33 -5.32 15.01 2.80
CA TYR A 33 -5.95 14.83 4.10
C TYR A 33 -7.36 14.27 3.96
N GLN A 34 -7.75 13.34 4.81
CA GLN A 34 -9.10 12.78 4.86
C GLN A 34 -9.79 13.22 6.15
N ILE A 35 -11.02 13.68 6.01
CA ILE A 35 -11.91 14.12 7.08
C ILE A 35 -13.13 13.21 7.04
N GLN A 36 -13.42 12.53 8.16
CA GLN A 36 -14.61 11.69 8.28
C GLN A 36 -15.85 12.54 8.50
N GLY A 37 -16.93 12.24 7.76
CA GLY A 37 -18.21 12.88 7.88
C GLY A 37 -19.27 12.06 8.62
N ASN A 38 -18.97 10.81 8.91
CA ASN A 38 -19.86 9.84 9.56
C ASN A 38 -19.64 9.71 11.08
N GLN A 39 -18.86 10.60 11.68
CA GLN A 39 -18.51 10.58 13.09
C GLN A 39 -19.31 11.60 13.89
N THR A 40 -19.48 11.36 15.20
CA THR A 40 -20.04 12.36 16.10
C THR A 40 -19.08 13.53 16.32
N GLU A 41 -19.59 14.72 16.65
CA GLU A 41 -18.77 15.94 16.85
C GLU A 41 -17.63 15.78 17.87
N GLY A 42 -17.74 14.86 18.80
CA GLY A 42 -16.70 14.53 19.78
C GLY A 42 -15.65 13.52 19.30
N SER A 43 -15.83 12.92 18.15
CA SER A 43 -14.93 11.91 17.56
C SER A 43 -14.20 12.54 16.37
N ASN A 44 -12.89 12.66 16.46
CA ASN A 44 -12.09 13.38 15.46
C ASN A 44 -11.17 12.43 14.70
N ASP A 45 -11.75 11.58 13.87
CA ASP A 45 -11.01 10.64 13.03
C ASP A 45 -10.67 11.27 11.68
N SER A 46 -9.60 12.03 11.67
CA SER A 46 -9.07 12.67 10.46
C SER A 46 -7.57 12.45 10.38
N TRP A 47 -7.04 12.19 9.19
CA TRP A 47 -5.63 11.84 9.05
C TRP A 47 -5.01 12.29 7.72
N THR A 48 -3.71 12.55 7.76
CA THR A 48 -2.90 12.75 6.56
C THR A 48 -2.73 11.42 5.83
N ARG A 49 -3.18 11.37 4.59
CA ARG A 49 -3.02 10.22 3.71
C ARG A 49 -1.66 10.22 3.01
N VAL A 50 -1.29 11.35 2.46
CA VAL A 50 -0.04 11.59 1.71
C VAL A 50 0.57 12.91 2.17
N ALA A 51 1.88 12.96 2.34
CA ALA A 51 2.65 14.17 2.63
C ALA A 51 4.12 13.93 2.27
N PHE A 52 4.53 14.35 1.10
CA PHE A 52 5.91 14.20 0.63
C PHE A 52 6.35 15.39 -0.21
N ALA A 53 7.66 15.56 -0.31
CA ALA A 53 8.29 16.49 -1.23
C ALA A 53 9.48 15.82 -1.92
N GLY A 54 9.81 16.29 -3.10
CA GLY A 54 10.85 15.70 -3.92
C GLY A 54 11.41 16.62 -4.99
N LEU A 55 12.37 16.10 -5.71
CA LEU A 55 13.07 16.74 -6.81
C LEU A 55 13.05 15.83 -8.04
N LYS A 56 12.80 16.41 -9.21
CA LYS A 56 12.95 15.76 -10.52
C LYS A 56 14.19 16.33 -11.23
N PHE A 57 14.98 15.45 -11.82
CA PHE A 57 16.25 15.75 -12.46
C PHE A 57 16.19 15.38 -13.96
N ALA A 58 15.37 16.08 -14.73
CA ALA A 58 15.15 15.76 -16.14
C ALA A 58 14.97 14.23 -16.35
N ASP A 59 15.66 13.62 -17.32
CA ASP A 59 15.57 12.18 -17.62
C ASP A 59 16.26 11.28 -16.57
N ALA A 60 17.04 11.86 -15.65
CA ALA A 60 17.67 11.11 -14.57
C ALA A 60 16.67 10.64 -13.49
N GLY A 61 15.40 11.05 -13.60
CA GLY A 61 14.32 10.60 -12.71
C GLY A 61 14.04 11.55 -11.55
N SER A 62 13.38 11.05 -10.53
CA SER A 62 12.96 11.82 -9.39
C SER A 62 13.31 11.11 -8.07
N PHE A 63 13.46 11.91 -7.03
CA PHE A 63 13.62 11.44 -5.67
C PHE A 63 12.66 12.19 -4.75
N ASP A 64 11.89 11.47 -3.94
CA ASP A 64 11.02 12.04 -2.93
C ASP A 64 11.20 11.39 -1.56
N TYR A 65 10.78 12.13 -0.53
CA TYR A 65 10.76 11.64 0.84
C TYR A 65 9.48 12.09 1.55
N GLY A 66 8.91 11.17 2.34
CA GLY A 66 7.79 11.48 3.20
C GLY A 66 6.80 10.33 3.36
N ARG A 67 5.54 10.70 3.66
CA ARG A 67 4.40 9.76 3.66
C ARG A 67 3.89 9.63 2.22
N ASN A 68 4.11 8.48 1.64
CA ASN A 68 3.80 8.21 0.24
C ASN A 68 3.31 6.77 0.06
N TYR A 69 3.14 6.32 -1.15
CA TYR A 69 2.80 4.93 -1.48
C TYR A 69 4.06 4.06 -1.55
N GLY A 70 3.94 2.84 -1.05
CA GLY A 70 4.95 1.80 -1.23
C GLY A 70 5.02 1.33 -2.68
N VAL A 71 6.20 0.91 -3.14
CA VAL A 71 6.42 0.52 -4.55
C VAL A 71 5.60 -0.69 -5.01
N THR A 72 5.10 -1.53 -4.11
CA THR A 72 4.14 -2.58 -4.49
C THR A 72 2.84 -2.00 -5.03
N TYR A 73 2.48 -0.78 -4.60
CA TYR A 73 1.28 -0.10 -5.07
C TYR A 73 1.37 0.34 -6.54
N ASP A 74 2.56 0.41 -7.12
CA ASP A 74 2.74 0.67 -8.55
C ASP A 74 2.05 -0.41 -9.43
N VAL A 75 1.89 -1.61 -8.89
CA VAL A 75 1.20 -2.74 -9.54
C VAL A 75 -0.18 -2.97 -8.92
N THR A 76 -0.30 -3.00 -7.58
CA THR A 76 -1.57 -3.33 -6.93
C THR A 76 -2.62 -2.23 -7.09
N SER A 77 -2.23 -0.99 -7.39
CA SER A 77 -3.14 0.10 -7.75
C SER A 77 -3.98 -0.17 -9.00
N TRP A 78 -3.53 -1.07 -9.87
CA TRP A 78 -4.27 -1.42 -11.09
C TRP A 78 -5.62 -2.08 -10.80
N THR A 79 -5.77 -2.73 -9.65
CA THR A 79 -7.05 -3.31 -9.22
C THR A 79 -7.79 -2.45 -8.19
N ASP A 80 -7.16 -1.41 -7.65
CA ASP A 80 -7.74 -0.46 -6.69
C ASP A 80 -8.38 0.75 -7.42
N VAL A 81 -9.35 0.48 -8.28
CA VAL A 81 -9.97 1.48 -9.17
C VAL A 81 -11.46 1.71 -8.93
N LEU A 82 -12.06 1.04 -7.95
CA LEU A 82 -13.43 1.25 -7.54
C LEU A 82 -13.49 2.19 -6.32
N PRO A 83 -14.57 2.97 -6.15
CA PRO A 83 -14.68 3.96 -5.08
C PRO A 83 -14.50 3.39 -3.66
N GLU A 84 -15.12 2.24 -3.36
CA GLU A 84 -15.14 1.64 -2.02
C GLU A 84 -14.86 0.13 -2.00
N PHE A 85 -14.88 -0.53 -3.14
CA PHE A 85 -14.58 -1.94 -3.26
C PHE A 85 -13.21 -2.15 -3.89
N GLY A 86 -12.34 -2.91 -3.22
CA GLY A 86 -10.97 -3.17 -3.70
C GLY A 86 -9.91 -2.75 -2.68
N GLY A 87 -8.68 -3.19 -2.92
CA GLY A 87 -7.55 -2.86 -2.06
C GLY A 87 -7.56 -3.50 -0.67
N ASP A 88 -8.42 -4.48 -0.42
CA ASP A 88 -8.59 -5.10 0.90
C ASP A 88 -7.52 -6.14 1.22
N THR A 89 -6.74 -6.56 0.23
CA THR A 89 -5.67 -7.54 0.40
C THR A 89 -4.36 -6.92 0.89
N TYR A 90 -4.30 -5.60 0.97
CA TYR A 90 -3.18 -4.80 1.48
C TYR A 90 -3.72 -3.59 2.26
N GLY A 91 -2.89 -2.92 3.03
CA GLY A 91 -3.36 -1.81 3.87
C GLY A 91 -2.30 -0.75 4.11
N ALA A 92 -2.75 0.45 4.52
CA ALA A 92 -1.87 1.53 4.93
C ALA A 92 -1.09 1.16 6.21
N ASP A 93 0.11 1.73 6.34
CA ASP A 93 1.03 1.49 7.45
C ASP A 93 1.27 -0.01 7.72
N ASN A 94 1.40 -0.77 6.62
CA ASN A 94 1.62 -2.21 6.63
C ASN A 94 2.82 -2.55 5.75
N PHE A 95 4.00 -2.43 6.31
CA PHE A 95 5.30 -2.66 5.68
C PHE A 95 5.43 -1.97 4.30
N MET A 96 5.60 -1.82 3.39
CA MET A 96 5.69 -1.10 2.12
C MET A 96 4.59 -1.48 1.11
N GLN A 97 3.41 -1.90 1.59
CA GLN A 97 2.36 -2.37 0.68
C GLN A 97 1.48 -1.27 0.10
N GLN A 98 1.20 -0.22 0.87
CA GLN A 98 0.37 0.91 0.47
C GLN A 98 0.97 2.20 1.06
N ARG A 99 0.15 3.15 1.52
CA ARG A 99 0.65 4.36 2.17
C ARG A 99 1.37 4.05 3.46
N GLY A 100 2.50 4.71 3.67
CA GLY A 100 3.28 4.61 4.88
C GLY A 100 4.21 5.80 5.05
N ASN A 101 4.81 5.93 6.22
CA ASN A 101 5.74 7.02 6.55
C ASN A 101 7.18 6.63 6.23
N GLY A 102 8.02 7.66 6.07
CA GLY A 102 9.46 7.50 5.98
C GLY A 102 9.92 6.79 4.72
N TYR A 103 9.19 6.95 3.63
CA TYR A 103 9.61 6.46 2.33
C TYR A 103 10.56 7.44 1.67
N ALA A 104 11.74 6.94 1.31
CA ALA A 104 12.68 7.57 0.39
C ALA A 104 12.58 6.81 -0.94
N THR A 105 12.08 7.47 -1.97
CA THR A 105 11.74 6.82 -3.24
C THR A 105 12.48 7.47 -4.39
N TYR A 106 13.21 6.67 -5.15
CA TYR A 106 13.71 7.04 -6.47
C TYR A 106 12.82 6.43 -7.54
N ARG A 107 12.43 7.23 -8.54
CA ARG A 107 11.61 6.80 -9.69
C ARG A 107 12.26 7.25 -10.99
N ASN A 108 12.20 6.39 -11.96
CA ASN A 108 12.65 6.70 -13.33
C ASN A 108 11.61 6.20 -14.31
N THR A 109 11.26 7.04 -15.26
CA THR A 109 10.34 6.74 -16.35
C THR A 109 11.14 6.52 -17.64
N ASP A 110 10.59 5.69 -18.52
CA ASP A 110 11.16 5.38 -19.84
C ASP A 110 12.63 4.91 -19.78
N PHE A 111 13.01 4.29 -18.63
CA PHE A 111 14.38 3.79 -18.39
C PHE A 111 15.47 4.80 -18.85
N PHE A 112 15.48 5.96 -18.21
CA PHE A 112 16.35 7.10 -18.55
C PHE A 112 16.13 7.67 -19.96
N GLY A 113 14.90 7.56 -20.48
CA GLY A 113 14.55 7.96 -21.84
C GLY A 113 15.06 7.01 -22.94
N LEU A 114 15.55 5.82 -22.57
CA LEU A 114 16.10 4.82 -23.50
C LEU A 114 15.07 3.78 -23.95
N VAL A 115 14.07 3.49 -23.13
CA VAL A 115 13.04 2.48 -23.41
C VAL A 115 11.67 3.03 -23.04
N ASP A 116 10.96 3.51 -24.05
CA ASP A 116 9.62 4.08 -23.89
C ASP A 116 8.67 3.11 -23.15
N GLY A 117 7.97 3.61 -22.16
CA GLY A 117 7.03 2.87 -21.34
C GLY A 117 7.63 1.92 -20.29
N LEU A 118 8.96 1.85 -20.15
CA LEU A 118 9.63 1.05 -19.12
C LEU A 118 9.95 1.91 -17.90
N ASP A 119 9.16 1.78 -16.84
CA ASP A 119 9.32 2.53 -15.60
C ASP A 119 9.84 1.65 -14.47
N PHE A 120 10.65 2.22 -13.58
CA PHE A 120 11.07 1.52 -12.37
C PHE A 120 11.14 2.45 -11.15
N ALA A 121 11.02 1.86 -9.98
CA ALA A 121 11.25 2.56 -8.72
C ALA A 121 12.09 1.72 -7.76
N LEU A 122 12.87 2.44 -6.93
CA LEU A 122 13.59 1.89 -5.79
C LEU A 122 13.16 2.66 -4.54
N GLN A 123 12.89 1.95 -3.45
CA GLN A 123 12.38 2.59 -2.24
C GLN A 123 13.01 2.01 -0.98
N TYR A 124 13.27 2.89 -0.03
CA TYR A 124 13.65 2.58 1.33
C TYR A 124 12.59 3.10 2.30
N GLN A 125 12.33 2.35 3.35
CA GLN A 125 11.52 2.79 4.48
C GLN A 125 12.30 2.65 5.77
N GLY A 126 12.39 3.74 6.55
CA GLY A 126 12.98 3.72 7.87
C GLY A 126 12.09 3.00 8.90
N LYS A 127 12.72 2.55 9.99
CA LYS A 127 12.03 1.86 11.10
C LYS A 127 11.00 2.76 11.77
N ASN A 128 9.81 2.22 12.03
CA ASN A 128 8.76 2.80 12.85
C ASN A 128 8.35 1.79 13.95
N GLY A 129 8.75 2.03 15.18
CA GLY A 129 8.50 1.16 16.34
C GLY A 129 7.48 1.73 17.32
N SER A 130 7.34 1.06 18.47
CA SER A 130 6.42 1.47 19.54
C SER A 130 6.87 2.74 20.29
N VAL A 131 8.18 2.95 20.41
CA VAL A 131 8.76 4.03 21.22
C VAL A 131 9.60 4.98 20.39
N SER A 132 10.16 4.52 19.27
CA SER A 132 11.09 5.24 18.41
C SER A 132 10.59 5.29 16.97
N GLY A 133 9.54 6.02 16.72
CA GLY A 133 9.12 6.35 15.37
C GLY A 133 9.33 7.84 15.10
N GLU A 134 9.23 8.26 13.86
CA GLU A 134 9.27 9.67 13.48
C GLU A 134 8.19 10.50 14.19
N ASN A 135 7.08 9.88 14.53
CA ASN A 135 6.07 10.43 15.42
C ASN A 135 6.24 9.81 16.82
N LYS A 136 6.59 10.59 17.78
CA LYS A 136 6.83 10.20 19.18
C LYS A 136 5.64 9.53 19.89
N SER A 137 4.53 9.29 19.19
CA SER A 137 3.32 8.64 19.74
C SER A 137 3.39 7.11 19.77
N GLY A 138 4.43 6.52 19.19
CA GLY A 138 4.56 5.07 19.06
C GLY A 138 3.56 4.48 18.05
N ARG A 139 3.76 3.23 17.69
CA ARG A 139 2.87 2.53 16.78
C ARG A 139 2.31 1.26 17.41
N SER A 140 1.04 0.98 17.12
CA SER A 140 0.46 -0.32 17.44
C SER A 140 1.21 -1.43 16.70
N LEU A 141 1.21 -2.64 17.25
CA LEU A 141 1.95 -3.78 16.71
C LEU A 141 1.70 -4.04 15.23
N LEU A 142 0.44 -3.87 14.78
CA LEU A 142 0.07 -4.08 13.38
C LEU A 142 0.59 -3.00 12.43
N ASN A 143 1.00 -1.84 12.93
CA ASN A 143 1.46 -0.70 12.14
C ASN A 143 2.97 -0.45 12.26
N GLN A 144 3.67 -1.28 13.03
CA GLN A 144 5.12 -1.18 13.16
C GLN A 144 5.82 -1.78 11.93
N ASN A 145 7.02 -1.29 11.66
CA ASN A 145 7.97 -1.87 10.71
C ASN A 145 9.41 -1.61 11.16
N GLY A 146 10.31 -2.49 10.81
CA GLY A 146 11.76 -2.21 10.78
C GLY A 146 12.16 -1.64 9.42
N ASP A 147 13.46 -1.47 9.21
CA ASP A 147 13.98 -0.99 7.92
C ASP A 147 13.55 -1.88 6.77
N GLY A 148 13.04 -1.27 5.72
CA GLY A 148 12.52 -1.93 4.54
C GLY A 148 13.13 -1.41 3.24
N TYR A 149 13.17 -2.28 2.24
CA TYR A 149 13.65 -2.00 0.89
C TYR A 149 12.68 -2.59 -0.12
N GLY A 150 12.52 -1.94 -1.24
CA GLY A 150 11.69 -2.43 -2.30
C GLY A 150 12.03 -1.86 -3.66
N GLY A 151 11.49 -2.50 -4.69
CA GLY A 151 11.57 -2.03 -6.06
C GLY A 151 10.38 -2.49 -6.87
N SER A 152 10.04 -1.73 -7.88
CA SER A 152 9.03 -2.04 -8.88
C SER A 152 9.57 -1.85 -10.29
N LEU A 153 8.98 -2.58 -11.22
CA LEU A 153 9.20 -2.45 -12.65
C LEU A 153 7.84 -2.60 -13.34
N THR A 154 7.49 -1.63 -14.18
CA THR A 154 6.29 -1.68 -15.01
C THR A 154 6.64 -1.40 -16.45
N TYR A 155 5.97 -2.04 -17.38
CA TYR A 155 6.19 -1.87 -18.80
C TYR A 155 4.87 -1.72 -19.56
N ALA A 156 4.70 -0.59 -20.21
CA ALA A 156 3.61 -0.35 -21.16
C ALA A 156 3.98 -0.96 -22.50
N ILE A 157 3.45 -2.14 -22.81
CA ILE A 157 3.81 -2.92 -24.02
C ILE A 157 3.29 -2.24 -25.30
N GLY A 158 2.24 -1.42 -25.18
CA GLY A 158 1.51 -0.78 -26.28
C GLY A 158 0.07 -1.27 -26.40
N GLU A 159 -0.72 -0.58 -27.22
CA GLU A 159 -2.13 -0.88 -27.48
C GLU A 159 -3.00 -1.03 -26.21
N GLY A 160 -2.62 -0.34 -25.13
CA GLY A 160 -3.30 -0.37 -23.83
C GLY A 160 -2.83 -1.48 -22.88
N PHE A 161 -1.93 -2.37 -23.29
CA PHE A 161 -1.41 -3.43 -22.44
C PHE A 161 -0.24 -2.97 -21.59
N SER A 162 -0.24 -3.38 -20.32
CA SER A 162 0.87 -3.18 -19.39
C SER A 162 1.11 -4.43 -18.54
N VAL A 163 2.35 -4.66 -18.19
CA VAL A 163 2.78 -5.70 -17.25
C VAL A 163 3.62 -5.06 -16.16
N GLY A 164 3.55 -5.58 -14.95
CA GLY A 164 4.35 -5.06 -13.85
C GLY A 164 4.64 -6.09 -12.78
N GLY A 165 5.72 -5.83 -12.04
CA GLY A 165 6.10 -6.61 -10.87
C GLY A 165 6.75 -5.72 -9.83
N ALA A 166 6.62 -6.10 -8.57
CA ALA A 166 7.28 -5.42 -7.47
C ALA A 166 7.64 -6.41 -6.35
N ILE A 167 8.67 -6.03 -5.61
CA ILE A 167 9.10 -6.75 -4.42
C ILE A 167 9.39 -5.75 -3.30
N THR A 168 8.95 -6.07 -2.09
CA THR A 168 9.39 -5.37 -0.87
C THR A 168 9.78 -6.36 0.21
N THR A 169 10.72 -5.95 1.05
CA THR A 169 11.13 -6.72 2.22
C THR A 169 11.48 -5.78 3.36
N SER A 170 10.84 -5.95 4.50
CA SER A 170 11.04 -5.13 5.69
C SER A 170 11.39 -6.01 6.88
N LYS A 171 12.31 -5.55 7.74
CA LYS A 171 12.49 -6.20 9.03
C LYS A 171 11.21 -6.07 9.86
N ARG A 172 10.93 -7.06 10.68
CA ARG A 172 9.89 -6.98 11.71
C ARG A 172 10.51 -6.44 12.99
N THR A 173 9.70 -5.79 13.82
CA THR A 173 10.18 -5.28 15.10
C THR A 173 10.26 -6.39 16.14
N ALA A 174 11.06 -6.17 17.19
CA ALA A 174 11.11 -7.09 18.32
C ALA A 174 9.73 -7.25 19.01
N ASP A 175 8.94 -6.17 19.06
CA ASP A 175 7.60 -6.20 19.63
C ASP A 175 6.65 -7.10 18.83
N GLN A 176 6.76 -7.09 17.50
CA GLN A 176 5.97 -7.94 16.61
C GLN A 176 6.32 -9.43 16.73
N ASN A 177 7.52 -9.74 17.19
CA ASN A 177 8.02 -11.10 17.40
C ASN A 177 8.03 -11.51 18.90
N ASN A 178 7.49 -10.65 19.77
CA ASN A 178 7.46 -10.94 21.19
C ASN A 178 6.41 -11.99 21.52
N THR A 179 6.86 -13.18 21.89
CA THR A 179 6.02 -14.32 22.26
C THR A 179 5.19 -14.11 23.55
N ALA A 180 5.45 -13.05 24.33
CA ALA A 180 4.56 -12.68 25.44
C ALA A 180 3.16 -12.24 25.00
N ASN A 181 2.98 -11.85 23.73
CA ASN A 181 1.69 -11.54 23.12
C ASN A 181 1.07 -12.81 22.49
N ALA A 182 0.54 -13.70 23.32
CA ALA A 182 0.00 -15.00 22.87
C ALA A 182 -1.10 -14.92 21.79
N SER A 183 -1.76 -13.79 21.66
CA SER A 183 -2.80 -13.56 20.62
C SER A 183 -2.26 -12.99 19.32
N LEU A 184 -0.99 -12.58 19.24
CA LEU A 184 -0.37 -12.09 18.00
C LEU A 184 0.25 -13.24 17.21
N TYR A 185 -0.26 -13.44 16.03
CA TYR A 185 0.25 -14.45 15.08
C TYR A 185 1.23 -13.84 14.08
N GLY A 186 2.03 -14.70 13.45
CA GLY A 186 2.96 -14.31 12.40
C GLY A 186 4.32 -13.90 12.95
N ASN A 187 5.16 -14.90 13.25
CA ASN A 187 6.54 -14.68 13.68
C ASN A 187 7.50 -14.85 12.51
N GLY A 188 8.55 -14.08 12.48
CA GLY A 188 9.60 -14.15 11.47
C GLY A 188 10.42 -12.87 11.42
N ASP A 189 11.64 -12.96 10.92
CA ASP A 189 12.55 -11.82 10.90
C ASP A 189 12.14 -10.73 9.92
N ARG A 190 11.47 -11.13 8.85
CA ARG A 190 11.11 -10.23 7.76
C ARG A 190 9.67 -10.41 7.29
N ALA A 191 9.07 -9.29 6.89
CA ALA A 191 7.86 -9.24 6.08
C ALA A 191 8.28 -9.04 4.62
N THR A 192 7.85 -9.92 3.74
CA THR A 192 8.22 -9.85 2.31
C THR A 192 6.97 -9.96 1.44
N VAL A 193 6.91 -9.15 0.40
CA VAL A 193 5.80 -9.13 -0.57
C VAL A 193 6.37 -9.24 -1.97
N TYR A 194 5.83 -10.16 -2.73
CA TYR A 194 6.03 -10.29 -4.17
C TYR A 194 4.68 -10.02 -4.85
N THR A 195 4.65 -9.14 -5.82
CA THR A 195 3.43 -8.88 -6.59
C THR A 195 3.73 -8.82 -8.07
N GLY A 196 2.78 -9.26 -8.87
CA GLY A 196 2.79 -9.13 -10.33
C GLY A 196 1.39 -8.85 -10.84
N GLY A 197 1.28 -8.11 -11.94
CA GLY A 197 0.01 -7.70 -12.50
C GLY A 197 0.06 -7.53 -14.01
N LEU A 198 -1.13 -7.58 -14.58
CA LEU A 198 -1.43 -7.30 -15.98
C LEU A 198 -2.55 -6.28 -16.04
N LYS A 199 -2.46 -5.34 -16.97
CA LYS A 199 -3.48 -4.32 -17.20
C LYS A 199 -3.73 -4.15 -18.70
N TYR A 200 -5.00 -3.94 -19.04
CA TYR A 200 -5.44 -3.45 -20.34
C TYR A 200 -6.32 -2.21 -20.13
N ASP A 201 -5.97 -1.11 -20.76
CA ASP A 201 -6.68 0.16 -20.65
C ASP A 201 -6.73 0.83 -22.04
N ALA A 202 -7.71 0.45 -22.83
CA ALA A 202 -7.97 1.02 -24.15
C ALA A 202 -9.40 0.67 -24.62
N ASN A 203 -9.88 1.34 -25.66
CA ASN A 203 -11.16 1.06 -26.33
C ASN A 203 -12.35 1.08 -25.35
N ASN A 204 -12.36 2.02 -24.41
CA ASN A 204 -13.37 2.14 -23.37
C ASN A 204 -13.45 0.92 -22.41
N ILE A 205 -12.48 0.03 -22.46
CA ILE A 205 -12.37 -1.17 -21.61
C ILE A 205 -11.19 -1.01 -20.67
N TYR A 206 -11.42 -1.27 -19.40
CA TYR A 206 -10.37 -1.40 -18.40
C TYR A 206 -10.42 -2.81 -17.79
N LEU A 207 -9.35 -3.53 -17.89
CA LEU A 207 -9.16 -4.84 -17.27
C LEU A 207 -7.86 -4.84 -16.49
N ALA A 208 -7.86 -5.32 -15.27
CA ALA A 208 -6.64 -5.53 -14.52
C ALA A 208 -6.73 -6.79 -13.67
N ALA A 209 -5.60 -7.44 -13.51
CA ALA A 209 -5.44 -8.58 -12.61
C ALA A 209 -4.11 -8.45 -11.88
N GLN A 210 -4.09 -8.74 -10.58
CA GLN A 210 -2.88 -8.81 -9.80
C GLN A 210 -2.86 -10.08 -8.93
N TYR A 211 -1.67 -10.58 -8.71
CA TYR A 211 -1.39 -11.63 -7.74
C TYR A 211 -0.26 -11.20 -6.83
N SER A 212 -0.46 -11.37 -5.52
CA SER A 212 0.58 -11.10 -4.53
C SER A 212 0.77 -12.31 -3.63
N GLN A 213 2.03 -12.68 -3.39
CA GLN A 213 2.40 -13.63 -2.36
C GLN A 213 3.15 -12.90 -1.25
N THR A 214 2.67 -13.04 -0.03
CA THR A 214 3.21 -12.34 1.13
C THR A 214 3.71 -13.33 2.17
N TYR A 215 4.75 -12.91 2.88
CA TYR A 215 5.29 -13.62 4.03
C TYR A 215 5.33 -12.65 5.22
N ASN A 216 4.65 -13.00 6.31
CA ASN A 216 4.56 -12.21 7.54
C ASN A 216 4.06 -10.76 7.34
N ALA A 217 3.26 -10.51 6.31
CA ALA A 217 2.85 -9.17 5.89
C ALA A 217 1.33 -8.99 5.74
N THR A 218 0.57 -10.02 5.38
CA THR A 218 -0.88 -9.91 5.27
C THR A 218 -1.52 -9.99 6.66
N ARG A 219 -2.21 -8.92 7.04
CA ARG A 219 -2.93 -8.82 8.31
C ARG A 219 -4.18 -9.67 8.30
N PHE A 220 -4.54 -10.20 9.47
CA PHE A 220 -5.84 -10.84 9.72
C PHE A 220 -6.31 -10.55 11.14
N GLY A 221 -7.62 -10.69 11.38
CA GLY A 221 -8.24 -10.43 12.65
C GLY A 221 -8.19 -8.96 13.07
N THR A 222 -8.70 -8.66 14.23
CA THR A 222 -8.67 -7.32 14.82
C THR A 222 -7.98 -7.37 16.17
N SER A 223 -7.05 -6.44 16.43
CA SER A 223 -6.52 -6.26 17.78
C SER A 223 -7.59 -5.60 18.64
N ASN A 224 -8.40 -6.40 19.29
CA ASN A 224 -9.28 -5.90 20.33
C ASN A 224 -8.51 -5.97 21.65
N GLY A 225 -7.98 -4.84 22.10
CA GLY A 225 -7.25 -4.74 23.38
C GLY A 225 -8.02 -5.19 24.61
N SER A 226 -9.33 -5.44 24.47
CA SER A 226 -10.22 -5.90 25.53
C SER A 226 -10.51 -7.40 25.47
N ASN A 227 -10.14 -8.11 24.41
CA ASN A 227 -10.41 -9.54 24.29
C ASN A 227 -9.18 -10.32 23.80
N PRO A 228 -8.36 -10.85 24.73
CA PRO A 228 -7.15 -11.61 24.40
C PRO A 228 -7.43 -12.96 23.73
N SER A 229 -8.68 -13.38 23.58
CA SER A 229 -9.07 -14.63 22.92
C SER A 229 -9.23 -14.51 21.40
N THR A 230 -9.23 -13.31 20.85
CA THR A 230 -9.29 -13.11 19.41
C THR A 230 -7.89 -13.18 18.80
N SER A 231 -7.67 -14.15 17.93
CA SER A 231 -6.41 -14.28 17.18
C SER A 231 -6.31 -13.18 16.13
N TYR A 232 -5.19 -12.49 16.10
CA TYR A 232 -4.90 -11.46 15.11
C TYR A 232 -3.40 -11.41 14.80
N GLY A 233 -3.03 -10.73 13.75
CA GLY A 233 -1.62 -10.53 13.41
C GLY A 233 -1.36 -10.61 11.92
N PHE A 234 -0.31 -11.33 11.57
CA PHE A 234 0.13 -11.49 10.18
C PHE A 234 0.14 -12.97 9.81
N ALA A 235 -0.43 -13.32 8.68
CA ALA A 235 -0.27 -14.66 8.12
C ALA A 235 1.20 -14.88 7.77
N ASN A 236 1.79 -15.99 8.22
CA ASN A 236 3.17 -16.35 7.86
C ASN A 236 3.34 -16.48 6.34
N LYS A 237 2.30 -16.92 5.66
CA LYS A 237 2.19 -16.89 4.21
C LYS A 237 0.76 -16.53 3.81
N ALA A 238 0.59 -15.66 2.82
CA ALA A 238 -0.71 -15.42 2.19
C ALA A 238 -0.56 -15.32 0.67
N GLN A 239 -1.66 -15.65 -0.01
CA GLN A 239 -1.84 -15.51 -1.44
C GLN A 239 -3.05 -14.62 -1.67
N ASN A 240 -2.84 -13.50 -2.34
CA ASN A 240 -3.86 -12.52 -2.63
C ASN A 240 -4.02 -12.42 -4.15
N PHE A 241 -5.25 -12.45 -4.60
CA PHE A 241 -5.60 -12.34 -6.01
C PHE A 241 -6.73 -11.33 -6.16
N GLU A 242 -6.56 -10.41 -7.08
CA GLU A 242 -7.59 -9.43 -7.41
C GLU A 242 -7.72 -9.30 -8.92
N VAL A 243 -8.95 -9.11 -9.38
CA VAL A 243 -9.26 -8.83 -10.78
C VAL A 243 -10.39 -7.82 -10.85
N VAL A 244 -10.31 -6.90 -11.81
CA VAL A 244 -11.33 -5.89 -12.07
C VAL A 244 -11.57 -5.76 -13.56
N ALA A 245 -12.83 -5.51 -13.92
CA ALA A 245 -13.24 -5.17 -15.27
C ALA A 245 -14.21 -3.98 -15.23
N GLN A 246 -13.99 -3.01 -16.13
CA GLN A 246 -14.84 -1.82 -16.28
C GLN A 246 -15.05 -1.55 -17.75
N TYR A 247 -16.23 -0.98 -18.08
CA TYR A 247 -16.53 -0.46 -19.41
C TYR A 247 -17.04 0.97 -19.32
N GLN A 248 -16.48 1.86 -20.12
CA GLN A 248 -16.89 3.27 -20.18
C GLN A 248 -17.85 3.49 -21.34
N PHE A 249 -19.11 3.78 -21.04
CA PHE A 249 -20.09 4.20 -22.05
C PHE A 249 -19.91 5.68 -22.41
N ASP A 250 -20.20 6.05 -23.65
CA ASP A 250 -20.08 7.43 -24.14
C ASP A 250 -20.98 8.42 -23.37
N PHE A 251 -22.09 7.96 -22.81
CA PHE A 251 -22.99 8.78 -22.01
C PHE A 251 -22.56 8.93 -20.52
N GLY A 252 -21.37 8.45 -20.17
CA GLY A 252 -20.76 8.68 -18.84
C GLY A 252 -20.93 7.52 -17.85
N LEU A 253 -21.78 6.52 -18.08
CA LEU A 253 -21.90 5.34 -17.20
C LEU A 253 -20.63 4.46 -17.30
N ARG A 254 -20.11 4.02 -16.14
CA ARG A 254 -18.95 3.12 -16.04
C ARG A 254 -19.24 1.94 -15.10
N PRO A 255 -19.99 0.92 -15.55
CA PRO A 255 -20.18 -0.29 -14.77
C PRO A 255 -18.85 -0.99 -14.51
N SER A 256 -18.73 -1.56 -13.32
CA SER A 256 -17.51 -2.22 -12.87
C SER A 256 -17.85 -3.51 -12.16
N VAL A 257 -17.01 -4.52 -12.33
CA VAL A 257 -17.05 -5.78 -11.57
C VAL A 257 -15.66 -6.10 -11.07
N ALA A 258 -15.56 -6.57 -9.83
CA ALA A 258 -14.29 -6.99 -9.27
C ALA A 258 -14.44 -8.26 -8.45
N TYR A 259 -13.35 -9.00 -8.33
CA TYR A 259 -13.23 -10.17 -7.47
C TYR A 259 -11.91 -10.10 -6.71
N LEU A 260 -11.99 -10.29 -5.40
CA LEU A 260 -10.85 -10.28 -4.49
C LEU A 260 -10.83 -11.58 -3.70
N GLN A 261 -9.66 -12.18 -3.56
CA GLN A 261 -9.44 -13.34 -2.72
C GLN A 261 -8.14 -13.18 -1.93
N SER A 262 -8.22 -13.39 -0.62
CA SER A 262 -7.05 -13.51 0.25
C SER A 262 -7.09 -14.86 0.96
N LYS A 263 -6.00 -15.61 0.87
CA LYS A 263 -5.86 -16.93 1.49
C LYS A 263 -4.61 -16.97 2.37
N GLY A 264 -4.83 -16.93 3.68
CA GLY A 264 -3.77 -17.16 4.66
C GLY A 264 -3.36 -18.63 4.73
N LYS A 265 -2.07 -18.88 4.94
CA LYS A 265 -1.46 -20.20 5.12
C LYS A 265 -0.38 -20.13 6.19
N ASP A 266 -0.10 -21.28 6.78
CA ASP A 266 0.99 -21.43 7.76
C ASP A 266 0.93 -20.36 8.85
N ILE A 267 -0.26 -20.12 9.42
CA ILE A 267 -0.48 -19.11 10.45
C ILE A 267 -0.07 -19.69 11.80
N SER A 268 0.96 -19.11 12.43
CA SER A 268 1.53 -19.55 13.69
C SER A 268 1.65 -18.40 14.68
N ASN A 269 1.39 -18.66 15.94
CA ASN A 269 1.57 -17.69 17.03
C ASN A 269 2.91 -17.85 17.77
N GLY A 270 3.79 -18.73 17.33
CA GLY A 270 5.06 -19.01 18.02
C GLY A 270 4.97 -19.90 19.25
N TYR A 271 3.77 -20.30 19.67
CA TYR A 271 3.53 -21.23 20.79
C TYR A 271 3.13 -22.63 20.32
N GLY A 272 3.37 -22.97 19.06
CA GLY A 272 3.00 -24.26 18.49
C GLY A 272 1.54 -24.36 18.02
N ALA A 273 0.72 -23.35 18.17
CA ALA A 273 -0.59 -23.28 17.55
C ALA A 273 -0.48 -22.79 16.11
N SER A 274 -1.21 -23.42 15.20
CA SER A 274 -1.28 -23.02 13.76
C SER A 274 -2.72 -23.16 13.25
N TYR A 275 -3.08 -22.38 12.21
CA TYR A 275 -4.37 -22.40 11.54
C TYR A 275 -4.20 -22.61 10.04
#